data_98d4262c1947350825c668dde01b5f4f
#
_entry.id   98d4262c1947350825c668dde01b5f4f
#
_cell.length_a   1.000
_cell.length_b   1.000
_cell.length_c   1.000
_cell.angle_alpha   90.00
_cell.angle_beta   90.00
_cell.angle_gamma   90.00
#
_symmetry.space_group_name_H-M   'P 1'
#
loop_
_entity.id
_entity.type
_entity.pdbx_description
1 polymer ?
#
loop_
_entity_poly.entity_id
_entity_poly.type
_entity_poly.pdbx_seq_one_letter_code
_entity_poly.pdbx_strand_id
1 'polypeptide(L)'
;LQYLEITEADDKYLIANIHGLFSEPKGDKLDNPDRLQQSRRIKEFLDNNSKLKVVVGDFNLWPETESIKIIETGMRNLIKENNITSTRSSYFKFSNKYSNYVFVSPEINVLDFKVIETEVSDHLPLLLEFE
;
A
#
# COMPACT_ATOMS: atom_id res chain seq x y z
N LEU A 1 -10.88 -4.99 2.67
CA LEU A 1 -10.57 -4.42 1.35
C LEU A 1 -11.82 -3.75 0.80
N GLN A 2 -11.69 -2.53 0.30
CA GLN A 2 -12.67 -1.82 -0.51
C GLN A 2 -12.05 -1.57 -1.88
N TYR A 3 -12.84 -1.52 -2.93
CA TYR A 3 -12.32 -1.19 -4.25
C TYR A 3 -13.35 -0.45 -5.08
N LEU A 4 -12.85 0.25 -6.10
CA LEU A 4 -13.66 0.80 -7.18
C LEU A 4 -13.00 0.48 -8.53
N GLU A 5 -13.82 0.46 -9.57
CA GLU A 5 -13.37 0.29 -10.94
C GLU A 5 -13.68 1.56 -11.71
N ILE A 6 -12.68 2.06 -12.41
CA ILE A 6 -12.82 3.22 -13.30
C ILE A 6 -12.40 2.86 -14.71
N THR A 7 -12.98 3.54 -15.67
CA THR A 7 -12.57 3.46 -17.07
C THR A 7 -12.24 4.86 -17.53
N GLU A 8 -11.05 5.04 -18.09
CA GLU A 8 -10.60 6.28 -18.68
C GLU A 8 -10.05 5.98 -20.08
N ALA A 9 -10.65 6.57 -21.10
CA ALA A 9 -10.42 6.19 -22.49
C ALA A 9 -10.62 4.68 -22.69
N ASP A 10 -9.59 3.94 -23.11
CA ASP A 10 -9.63 2.50 -23.34
C ASP A 10 -9.09 1.70 -22.11
N ASP A 11 -8.54 2.37 -21.13
CA ASP A 11 -7.94 1.74 -19.95
C ASP A 11 -8.96 1.50 -18.84
N LYS A 12 -8.81 0.36 -18.16
CA LYS A 12 -9.64 -0.03 -17.02
C LYS A 12 -8.75 -0.20 -15.80
N TYR A 13 -9.09 0.52 -14.76
CA TYR A 13 -8.35 0.53 -13.49
C TYR A 13 -9.16 -0.11 -12.37
N LEU A 14 -8.47 -0.86 -11.52
CA LEU A 14 -8.94 -1.32 -10.22
C LEU A 14 -8.18 -0.55 -9.14
N ILE A 15 -8.86 0.31 -8.40
CA ILE A 15 -8.28 1.02 -7.25
C ILE A 15 -8.76 0.33 -5.98
N ALA A 16 -7.85 -0.32 -5.26
CA ALA A 16 -8.15 -1.06 -4.03
C ALA A 16 -7.56 -0.37 -2.81
N ASN A 17 -8.38 -0.15 -1.79
CA ASN A 17 -7.98 0.40 -0.50
C ASN A 17 -8.01 -0.68 0.58
N ILE A 18 -6.92 -0.77 1.35
CA ILE A 18 -6.73 -1.79 2.37
C ILE A 18 -6.46 -1.12 3.72
N HIS A 19 -7.12 -1.62 4.75
CA HIS A 19 -6.69 -1.44 6.12
C HIS A 19 -6.28 -2.82 6.64
N GLY A 20 -4.98 -2.99 6.83
CA GLY A 20 -4.35 -4.24 7.26
C GLY A 20 -4.65 -4.58 8.70
N LEU A 21 -4.52 -5.85 9.03
CA LEU A 21 -4.73 -6.34 10.39
C LEU A 21 -3.75 -5.67 11.36
N PHE A 22 -4.34 -5.07 12.37
CA PHE A 22 -3.61 -4.63 13.56
C PHE A 22 -3.51 -5.81 14.52
N SER A 23 -2.33 -6.10 15.06
CA SER A 23 -2.13 -7.18 16.01
C SER A 23 -1.38 -6.72 17.26
N GLU A 24 -1.59 -7.45 18.34
CA GLU A 24 -0.84 -7.30 19.59
C GLU A 24 0.44 -8.17 19.56
N PRO A 25 1.55 -7.79 20.23
CA PRO A 25 1.63 -6.58 21.05
C PRO A 25 1.58 -5.30 20.22
N LYS A 26 1.01 -4.25 20.80
CA LYS A 26 0.76 -2.97 20.13
C LYS A 26 2.02 -2.41 19.49
N GLY A 27 1.95 -2.14 18.19
CA GLY A 27 3.08 -1.62 17.41
C GLY A 27 3.93 -2.70 16.72
N ASP A 28 3.65 -3.99 16.96
CA ASP A 28 4.26 -5.06 16.17
C ASP A 28 3.71 -5.00 14.73
N LYS A 29 4.62 -4.85 13.77
CA LYS A 29 4.32 -4.82 12.34
C LYS A 29 5.05 -5.93 11.57
N LEU A 30 5.35 -7.02 12.27
CA LEU A 30 5.95 -8.22 11.70
C LEU A 30 4.89 -9.17 11.17
N ASP A 31 5.35 -10.20 10.47
CA ASP A 31 4.48 -11.26 9.98
C ASP A 31 3.88 -12.09 11.12
N ASN A 32 2.65 -12.51 10.93
CA ASN A 32 2.00 -13.58 11.66
C ASN A 32 1.09 -14.36 10.70
N PRO A 33 0.53 -15.53 11.11
CA PRO A 33 -0.28 -16.35 10.22
C PRO A 33 -1.48 -15.61 9.61
N ASP A 34 -2.14 -14.75 10.36
CA ASP A 34 -3.33 -14.02 9.91
C ASP A 34 -2.98 -12.93 8.89
N ARG A 35 -1.88 -12.21 9.11
CA ARG A 35 -1.35 -11.21 8.17
C ARG A 35 -0.89 -11.84 6.86
N LEU A 36 -0.18 -12.97 6.93
CA LEU A 36 0.20 -13.73 5.76
C LEU A 36 -1.02 -14.22 4.99
N GLN A 37 -2.03 -14.74 5.69
CA GLN A 37 -3.28 -15.17 5.06
C GLN A 37 -4.03 -14.00 4.43
N GLN A 38 -4.09 -12.85 5.10
CA GLN A 38 -4.70 -11.64 4.55
C GLN A 38 -4.01 -11.23 3.25
N SER A 39 -2.67 -11.17 3.24
CA SER A 39 -1.90 -10.79 2.05
C SER A 39 -2.10 -11.77 0.89
N ARG A 40 -2.15 -13.07 1.14
CA ARG A 40 -2.45 -14.08 0.10
C ARG A 40 -3.85 -13.89 -0.50
N ARG A 41 -4.87 -13.63 0.32
CA ARG A 41 -6.24 -13.38 -0.16
C ARG A 41 -6.32 -12.09 -0.98
N ILE A 42 -5.62 -11.03 -0.56
CA ILE A 42 -5.53 -9.80 -1.32
C ILE A 42 -4.85 -10.06 -2.66
N LYS A 43 -3.73 -10.76 -2.66
CA LYS A 43 -2.98 -11.12 -3.88
C LYS A 43 -3.84 -11.95 -4.85
N GLU A 44 -4.52 -12.96 -4.35
CA GLU A 44 -5.46 -13.78 -5.14
C GLU A 44 -6.55 -12.92 -5.79
N PHE A 45 -7.14 -11.99 -5.04
CA PHE A 45 -8.14 -11.06 -5.58
C PHE A 45 -7.55 -10.18 -6.70
N LEU A 46 -6.33 -9.66 -6.50
CA LEU A 46 -5.64 -8.84 -7.49
C LEU A 46 -5.28 -9.64 -8.75
N ASP A 47 -4.79 -10.87 -8.60
CA ASP A 47 -4.37 -11.72 -9.72
C ASP A 47 -5.55 -12.18 -10.58
N ASN A 48 -6.71 -12.38 -9.97
CA ASN A 48 -7.94 -12.72 -10.66
C ASN A 48 -8.58 -11.52 -11.41
N ASN A 49 -7.97 -10.34 -11.35
CA ASN A 49 -8.44 -9.13 -12.02
C ASN A 49 -7.48 -8.73 -13.14
N SER A 50 -7.99 -8.59 -14.37
CA SER A 50 -7.19 -8.23 -15.54
C SER A 50 -6.96 -6.73 -15.73
N LYS A 51 -7.57 -5.88 -14.89
CA LYS A 51 -7.43 -4.42 -14.98
C LYS A 51 -6.05 -3.95 -14.47
N LEU A 52 -5.65 -2.76 -14.86
CA LEU A 52 -4.53 -2.05 -14.25
C LEU A 52 -4.85 -1.78 -12.77
N LYS A 53 -3.92 -2.01 -11.88
CA LYS A 53 -4.17 -2.01 -10.44
C LYS A 53 -3.42 -0.90 -9.73
N VAL A 54 -4.13 -0.17 -8.88
CA VAL A 54 -3.58 0.73 -7.87
C VAL A 54 -4.05 0.24 -6.51
N VAL A 55 -3.13 -0.17 -5.65
CA VAL A 55 -3.43 -0.70 -4.31
C VAL A 55 -2.85 0.22 -3.28
N VAL A 56 -3.68 0.76 -2.42
CA VAL A 56 -3.31 1.78 -1.42
C VAL A 56 -3.82 1.41 -0.03
N GLY A 57 -3.25 1.99 0.98
CA GLY A 57 -3.79 1.93 2.34
C GLY A 57 -2.78 1.73 3.45
N ASP A 58 -3.30 1.58 4.66
CA ASP A 58 -2.51 1.22 5.84
C ASP A 58 -2.42 -0.30 5.95
N PHE A 59 -1.25 -0.85 5.68
CA PHE A 59 -0.99 -2.29 5.76
C PHE A 59 -0.59 -2.76 7.16
N ASN A 60 -0.21 -1.84 8.05
CA ASN A 60 0.29 -2.16 9.40
C ASN A 60 1.48 -3.13 9.41
N LEU A 61 2.38 -3.04 8.42
CA LEU A 61 3.50 -3.95 8.19
C LEU A 61 4.81 -3.19 7.93
N TRP A 62 5.94 -3.83 8.28
CA TRP A 62 7.26 -3.38 7.83
C TRP A 62 7.49 -3.73 6.35
N PRO A 63 8.30 -2.93 5.61
CA PRO A 63 8.57 -3.16 4.19
C PRO A 63 9.20 -4.52 3.86
N GLU A 64 9.96 -5.09 4.80
CA GLU A 64 10.72 -6.32 4.60
C GLU A 64 9.91 -7.59 4.93
N THR A 65 8.67 -7.45 5.40
CA THR A 65 7.81 -8.59 5.75
C THR A 65 7.44 -9.41 4.52
N GLU A 66 7.26 -10.71 4.73
CA GLU A 66 6.78 -11.61 3.66
C GLU A 66 5.37 -11.22 3.19
N SER A 67 4.53 -10.73 4.10
CA SER A 67 3.20 -10.20 3.78
C SER A 67 3.26 -9.07 2.74
N ILE A 68 4.22 -8.13 2.86
CA ILE A 68 4.41 -7.06 1.87
C ILE A 68 4.97 -7.62 0.56
N LYS A 69 5.94 -8.53 0.59
CA LYS A 69 6.51 -9.17 -0.60
C LYS A 69 5.47 -9.93 -1.42
N ILE A 70 4.52 -10.60 -0.76
CA ILE A 70 3.39 -11.26 -1.43
C ILE A 70 2.60 -10.25 -2.28
N ILE A 71 2.29 -9.06 -1.74
CA ILE A 71 1.57 -8.01 -2.49
C ILE A 71 2.45 -7.43 -3.60
N GLU A 72 3.74 -7.24 -3.35
CA GLU A 72 4.71 -6.73 -4.34
C GLU A 72 4.88 -7.64 -5.56
N THR A 73 4.59 -8.94 -5.45
CA THR A 73 4.78 -9.86 -6.58
C THR A 73 3.99 -9.41 -7.80
N GLY A 74 4.70 -9.03 -8.88
CA GLY A 74 4.11 -8.49 -10.11
C GLY A 74 3.56 -7.07 -10.00
N MET A 75 3.94 -6.32 -8.95
CA MET A 75 3.58 -4.91 -8.76
C MET A 75 4.79 -4.07 -8.39
N ARG A 76 4.75 -2.78 -8.69
CA ARG A 76 5.74 -1.80 -8.25
C ARG A 76 5.35 -1.25 -6.88
N ASN A 77 6.28 -1.20 -5.95
CA ASN A 77 6.08 -0.59 -4.63
C ASN A 77 6.66 0.84 -4.63
N LEU A 78 5.80 1.84 -4.70
CA LEU A 78 6.23 3.24 -4.83
C LEU A 78 6.91 3.77 -3.56
N ILE A 79 6.65 3.19 -2.39
CA ILE A 79 7.37 3.52 -1.15
C ILE A 79 8.85 3.16 -1.29
N LYS A 80 9.15 1.95 -1.81
CA LYS A 80 10.53 1.50 -2.04
C LYS A 80 11.19 2.23 -3.19
N GLU A 81 10.52 2.36 -4.34
CA GLU A 81 11.07 3.01 -5.53
C GLU A 81 11.49 4.45 -5.27
N ASN A 82 10.74 5.17 -4.42
CA ASN A 82 11.02 6.57 -4.09
C ASN A 82 11.83 6.74 -2.79
N ASN A 83 12.37 5.64 -2.23
CA ASN A 83 13.18 5.67 -1.01
C ASN A 83 12.47 6.38 0.17
N ILE A 84 11.16 6.25 0.26
CA ILE A 84 10.38 6.82 1.36
C ILE A 84 10.72 6.09 2.66
N THR A 85 11.14 6.83 3.67
CA THR A 85 11.56 6.29 4.96
C THR A 85 10.50 6.42 6.05
N SER A 86 9.46 7.22 5.80
CA SER A 86 8.36 7.42 6.74
C SER A 86 7.07 7.79 6.02
N THR A 87 5.97 7.18 6.46
CA THR A 87 4.60 7.60 6.12
C THR A 87 3.84 8.08 7.37
N ARG A 88 4.59 8.39 8.45
CA ARG A 88 4.07 8.86 9.73
C ARG A 88 4.51 10.29 10.03
N SER A 89 3.60 11.06 10.61
CA SER A 89 3.84 12.43 11.08
C SER A 89 4.57 12.47 12.44
N SER A 90 4.85 13.66 12.96
CA SER A 90 5.42 13.87 14.28
C SER A 90 4.49 13.44 15.42
N TYR A 91 3.19 13.31 15.17
CA TYR A 91 2.21 12.81 16.14
C TYR A 91 2.40 11.33 16.48
N PHE A 92 3.00 10.55 15.57
CA PHE A 92 3.32 9.16 15.82
C PHE A 92 4.60 9.02 16.65
N LYS A 93 4.49 8.54 17.89
CA LYS A 93 5.57 8.55 18.89
C LYS A 93 6.43 7.27 18.90
N PHE A 94 6.10 6.27 18.10
CA PHE A 94 6.88 5.02 18.02
C PHE A 94 7.96 5.10 16.94
N SER A 95 8.97 4.22 17.04
CA SER A 95 10.10 4.18 16.11
C SER A 95 9.74 3.71 14.70
N ASN A 96 8.72 2.84 14.60
CA ASN A 96 8.27 2.31 13.32
C ASN A 96 7.49 3.35 12.53
N LYS A 97 8.11 3.86 11.47
CA LYS A 97 7.57 4.94 10.63
C LYS A 97 6.84 4.47 9.38
N TYR A 98 6.77 3.16 9.13
CA TYR A 98 6.04 2.59 7.99
C TYR A 98 4.64 2.14 8.39
N SER A 99 3.69 2.35 7.50
CA SER A 99 2.31 1.89 7.64
C SER A 99 1.58 1.88 6.31
N ASN A 100 1.65 3.00 5.59
CA ASN A 100 0.93 3.22 4.35
C ASN A 100 1.81 2.83 3.16
N TYR A 101 1.20 2.17 2.17
CA TYR A 101 1.86 1.77 0.93
C TYR A 101 1.02 2.15 -0.27
N VAL A 102 1.70 2.27 -1.40
CA VAL A 102 1.10 2.38 -2.73
C VAL A 102 1.80 1.38 -3.64
N PHE A 103 1.02 0.45 -4.19
CA PHE A 103 1.47 -0.50 -5.20
C PHE A 103 0.72 -0.23 -6.49
N VAL A 104 1.40 -0.31 -7.62
CA VAL A 104 0.81 -0.11 -8.94
C VAL A 104 1.20 -1.24 -9.89
N SER A 105 0.34 -1.55 -10.86
CA SER A 105 0.70 -2.42 -11.98
C SER A 105 1.93 -1.87 -12.71
N PRO A 106 2.85 -2.74 -13.21
CA PRO A 106 4.06 -2.28 -13.91
C PRO A 106 3.79 -1.37 -15.11
N GLU A 107 2.65 -1.56 -15.77
CA GLU A 107 2.22 -0.84 -16.97
C GLU A 107 1.73 0.58 -16.67
N ILE A 108 1.38 0.91 -15.43
CA ILE A 108 0.92 2.25 -15.05
C ILE A 108 2.09 3.24 -15.16
N ASN A 109 1.89 4.30 -15.93
CA ASN A 109 2.81 5.42 -16.01
C ASN A 109 2.60 6.37 -14.82
N VAL A 110 3.49 6.30 -13.84
CA VAL A 110 3.47 7.18 -12.67
C VAL A 110 4.07 8.53 -13.02
N LEU A 111 3.28 9.58 -12.97
CA LEU A 111 3.70 10.96 -13.27
C LEU A 111 4.32 11.64 -12.04
N ASP A 112 3.71 11.46 -10.87
CA ASP A 112 4.22 11.99 -9.60
C ASP A 112 3.83 11.08 -8.44
N PHE A 113 4.73 10.89 -7.49
CA PHE A 113 4.44 10.21 -6.23
C PHE A 113 5.22 10.84 -5.09
N LYS A 114 4.49 11.27 -4.05
CA LYS A 114 5.13 11.90 -2.88
C LYS A 114 4.33 11.73 -1.59
N VAL A 115 5.05 11.81 -0.47
CA VAL A 115 4.48 12.01 0.86
C VAL A 115 4.30 13.50 1.07
N ILE A 116 3.08 13.92 1.41
CA ILE A 116 2.78 15.34 1.70
C ILE A 116 3.09 15.60 3.18
N GLU A 117 4.02 16.51 3.43
CA GLU A 117 4.46 16.88 4.79
C GLU A 117 3.45 17.80 5.53
N THR A 118 2.17 17.51 5.37
CA THR A 118 1.10 18.22 6.10
C THR A 118 0.54 17.31 7.18
N GLU A 119 0.74 17.69 8.43
CA GLU A 119 0.37 16.91 9.59
C GLU A 119 -1.11 17.05 9.94
N VAL A 120 -1.97 16.27 9.27
CA VAL A 120 -3.42 16.22 9.53
C VAL A 120 -3.81 15.10 10.49
N SER A 121 -2.94 14.13 10.71
CA SER A 121 -3.08 13.02 11.66
C SER A 121 -1.70 12.45 11.99
N ASP A 122 -1.63 11.31 12.67
CA ASP A 122 -0.38 10.56 12.86
C ASP A 122 0.07 9.81 11.58
N HIS A 123 -0.74 9.84 10.52
CA HIS A 123 -0.37 9.44 9.16
C HIS A 123 -0.17 10.65 8.27
N LEU A 124 0.84 10.60 7.40
CA LEU A 124 1.02 11.60 6.34
C LEU A 124 0.23 11.21 5.09
N PRO A 125 -0.39 12.16 4.40
CA PRO A 125 -1.05 11.91 3.13
C PRO A 125 -0.06 11.48 2.05
N LEU A 126 -0.48 10.56 1.18
CA LEU A 126 0.25 10.15 -0.02
C LEU A 126 -0.47 10.70 -1.24
N LEU A 127 0.28 11.30 -2.16
CA LEU A 127 -0.21 11.76 -3.45
C LEU A 127 0.35 10.87 -4.55
N LEU A 128 -0.52 10.36 -5.39
CA LEU A 128 -0.17 9.64 -6.61
C LEU A 128 -0.88 10.28 -7.81
N GLU A 129 -0.12 10.63 -8.82
CA GLU A 129 -0.59 11.06 -10.13
C GLU A 129 -0.10 10.05 -11.19
N PHE A 130 -1.01 9.55 -12.01
CA PHE A 130 -0.69 8.48 -12.98
C PHE A 130 -1.62 8.54 -14.20
N GLU A 131 -1.20 7.88 -15.27
CA GLU A 131 -1.96 7.66 -16.50
C GLU A 131 -1.75 6.24 -17.05
#